data_fb500c1909429526b1d9933480ea9f77
#
_entry.id   fb500c1909429526b1d9933480ea9f77
#
_cell.length_a   1.000
_cell.length_b   1.000
_cell.length_c   1.000
_cell.angle_alpha   90.00
_cell.angle_beta   90.00
_cell.angle_gamma   90.00
#
_symmetry.space_group_name_H-M   'P 1'
#
loop_
_entity.id
_entity.type
_entity.pdbx_description
1 polymer ?
#
loop_
_entity_poly.entity_id
_entity_poly.type
_entity_poly.pdbx_seq_one_letter_code
_entity_poly.pdbx_strand_id
1 'polypeptide(L)'
;PPSGGKQLSKEEIEIIGNWIASGSSPAQSVAELKLDENLKSYFFMTKTNFFPDVKILAVDFEKIKELKSQKIFVSPINKSSNFLSVSTINKKDFNDKDIDKLLEIKDNIVTIDFSKSSITDSIFLRLSEFPNLTVLRLTDTKVRGEGIEKLSVLENLKRINLVNTEFDTAFLKSLTQFKSLEKIYLF
;
A
#
# COMPACT_ATOMS: atom_id res chain seq x y z
N PRO A 1 16.71 -28.82 19.54
CA PRO A 1 15.35 -28.80 19.00
C PRO A 1 15.12 -30.07 18.20
N PRO A 2 13.89 -30.59 18.13
CA PRO A 2 13.61 -31.72 17.28
C PRO A 2 13.96 -31.41 15.84
N SER A 3 14.50 -32.38 15.12
CA SER A 3 14.94 -32.25 13.72
C SER A 3 13.78 -31.72 12.87
N GLY A 4 13.92 -30.50 12.32
CA GLY A 4 12.90 -29.81 11.51
C GLY A 4 12.24 -28.58 12.16
N GLY A 5 12.56 -28.22 13.39
CA GLY A 5 12.09 -26.99 14.02
C GLY A 5 12.85 -25.74 13.52
N LYS A 6 12.13 -24.64 13.32
CA LYS A 6 12.76 -23.32 13.03
C LYS A 6 13.72 -22.99 14.16
N GLN A 7 14.99 -22.71 13.82
CA GLN A 7 15.96 -22.19 14.80
C GLN A 7 15.54 -20.78 15.20
N LEU A 8 15.63 -20.50 16.50
CA LEU A 8 15.42 -19.15 17.02
C LEU A 8 16.55 -18.23 16.57
N SER A 9 16.23 -16.98 16.26
CA SER A 9 17.23 -15.94 16.00
C SER A 9 17.98 -15.59 17.30
N LYS A 10 19.13 -14.88 17.17
CA LYS A 10 19.86 -14.41 18.36
C LYS A 10 19.01 -13.52 19.23
N GLU A 11 18.22 -12.64 18.62
CA GLU A 11 17.32 -11.70 19.28
C GLU A 11 16.21 -12.44 20.02
N GLU A 12 15.60 -13.48 19.40
CA GLU A 12 14.59 -14.31 20.05
C GLU A 12 15.17 -15.05 21.29
N ILE A 13 16.41 -15.56 21.20
CA ILE A 13 17.10 -16.22 22.32
C ILE A 13 17.38 -15.22 23.44
N GLU A 14 17.86 -14.01 23.11
CA GLU A 14 18.19 -12.97 24.08
C GLU A 14 16.96 -12.47 24.84
N ILE A 15 15.80 -12.39 24.19
CA ILE A 15 14.55 -12.03 24.85
C ILE A 15 14.09 -13.08 25.82
N ILE A 16 14.15 -14.34 25.41
CA ILE A 16 13.84 -15.45 26.32
C ILE A 16 14.75 -15.39 27.55
N GLY A 17 16.04 -15.09 27.32
CA GLY A 17 17.02 -14.89 28.41
C GLY A 17 16.62 -13.75 29.35
N ASN A 18 16.25 -12.60 28.82
CA ASN A 18 15.81 -11.43 29.59
C ASN A 18 14.49 -11.71 30.34
N TRP A 19 13.55 -12.44 29.74
CA TRP A 19 12.31 -12.84 30.40
C TRP A 19 12.59 -13.79 31.55
N ILE A 20 13.46 -14.78 31.38
CA ILE A 20 13.87 -15.69 32.44
C ILE A 20 14.54 -14.92 33.58
N ALA A 21 15.45 -14.01 33.25
CA ALA A 21 16.16 -13.18 34.25
C ALA A 21 15.22 -12.25 35.02
N SER A 22 14.09 -11.85 34.44
CA SER A 22 13.07 -11.01 35.09
C SER A 22 12.06 -11.78 35.96
N GLY A 23 12.22 -13.12 36.10
CA GLY A 23 11.37 -13.96 36.93
C GLY A 23 10.31 -14.75 36.19
N SER A 24 10.36 -14.77 34.85
CA SER A 24 9.53 -15.65 33.98
C SER A 24 8.01 -15.52 34.17
N SER A 25 7.52 -14.32 34.52
CA SER A 25 6.09 -14.09 34.73
C SER A 25 5.31 -14.24 33.41
N PRO A 26 4.32 -15.14 33.29
CA PRO A 26 3.52 -15.27 32.07
C PRO A 26 2.59 -14.06 31.81
N ALA A 27 2.39 -13.20 32.80
CA ALA A 27 1.61 -11.97 32.65
C ALA A 27 2.45 -10.76 32.23
N GLN A 28 3.79 -10.88 32.20
CA GLN A 28 4.67 -9.80 31.83
C GLN A 28 4.73 -9.61 30.33
N SER A 29 4.40 -8.41 29.88
CA SER A 29 4.51 -8.07 28.46
C SER A 29 5.97 -7.80 28.07
N VAL A 30 6.31 -7.95 26.79
CA VAL A 30 7.64 -7.60 26.25
C VAL A 30 7.98 -6.12 26.50
N ALA A 31 6.99 -5.24 26.55
CA ALA A 31 7.16 -3.83 26.85
C ALA A 31 7.68 -3.54 28.27
N GLU A 32 7.42 -4.45 29.21
CA GLU A 32 7.86 -4.34 30.62
C GLU A 32 9.26 -4.91 30.86
N LEU A 33 9.81 -5.64 29.89
CA LEU A 33 11.18 -6.14 29.95
C LEU A 33 12.17 -4.97 29.78
N LYS A 34 13.25 -4.99 30.55
CA LYS A 34 14.36 -4.05 30.39
C LYS A 34 15.23 -4.47 29.20
N LEU A 35 14.72 -4.26 28.02
CA LEU A 35 15.40 -4.56 26.75
C LEU A 35 16.32 -3.38 26.38
N ASP A 36 17.46 -3.68 25.74
CA ASP A 36 18.24 -2.65 25.08
C ASP A 36 17.52 -2.07 23.84
N GLU A 37 18.04 -0.97 23.29
CA GLU A 37 17.40 -0.27 22.19
C GLU A 37 17.36 -1.11 20.88
N ASN A 38 18.32 -2.02 20.69
CA ASN A 38 18.34 -2.88 19.51
C ASN A 38 17.23 -3.93 19.59
N LEU A 39 17.06 -4.54 20.77
CA LEU A 39 15.99 -5.49 21.01
C LEU A 39 14.62 -4.82 21.02
N LYS A 40 14.53 -3.59 21.57
CA LYS A 40 13.30 -2.79 21.44
C LYS A 40 12.97 -2.51 19.99
N SER A 41 13.93 -2.15 19.15
CA SER A 41 13.72 -1.89 17.72
C SER A 41 13.26 -3.14 16.96
N TYR A 42 13.69 -4.33 17.37
CA TYR A 42 13.28 -5.60 16.78
C TYR A 42 11.80 -5.93 17.06
N PHE A 43 11.31 -5.63 18.28
CA PHE A 43 9.92 -5.93 18.69
C PHE A 43 8.98 -4.76 18.48
N PHE A 44 9.46 -3.60 18.79
CA PHE A 44 8.74 -2.35 18.58
C PHE A 44 9.24 -1.67 17.30
N MET A 45 9.49 -2.45 16.24
CA MET A 45 9.57 -1.84 14.92
C MET A 45 8.43 -0.83 14.92
N THR A 46 8.78 0.45 14.95
CA THR A 46 7.81 1.52 14.75
C THR A 46 6.95 1.03 13.60
N LYS A 47 5.67 0.74 13.89
CA LYS A 47 4.73 0.46 12.81
C LYS A 47 4.75 1.74 12.01
N THR A 48 5.67 1.84 11.07
CA THR A 48 5.54 2.84 10.02
C THR A 48 4.20 2.53 9.44
N ASN A 49 3.23 3.38 9.74
CA ASN A 49 1.89 3.17 9.26
C ASN A 49 2.01 2.94 7.76
N PHE A 50 1.57 1.78 7.29
CA PHE A 50 1.68 1.47 5.86
C PHE A 50 0.97 2.54 5.02
N PHE A 51 -0.12 3.06 5.53
CA PHE A 51 -0.87 4.19 4.97
C PHE A 51 -0.46 5.50 5.65
N PRO A 52 -0.67 6.66 4.99
CA PRO A 52 -0.37 7.98 5.56
C PRO A 52 -1.05 8.20 6.91
N ASP A 53 -0.36 8.90 7.82
CA ASP A 53 -0.91 9.31 9.10
C ASP A 53 -1.37 10.77 9.04
N VAL A 54 -2.41 11.00 8.25
CA VAL A 54 -3.03 12.33 8.09
C VAL A 54 -4.53 12.25 8.38
N LYS A 55 -5.07 13.31 8.97
CA LYS A 55 -6.51 13.42 9.22
C LYS A 55 -7.19 13.91 7.96
N ILE A 56 -8.12 13.11 7.46
CA ILE A 56 -8.97 13.44 6.31
C ILE A 56 -10.44 13.38 6.72
N LEU A 57 -11.27 14.15 6.06
CA LEU A 57 -12.71 14.10 6.26
C LEU A 57 -13.30 12.84 5.60
N ALA A 58 -14.41 12.36 6.14
CA ALA A 58 -15.15 11.28 5.50
C ALA A 58 -15.77 11.76 4.19
N VAL A 59 -15.79 10.89 3.20
CA VAL A 59 -16.51 11.13 1.93
C VAL A 59 -18.00 10.98 2.16
N ASP A 60 -18.79 11.80 1.49
CA ASP A 60 -20.25 11.70 1.49
C ASP A 60 -20.69 10.31 1.01
N PHE A 61 -21.64 9.74 1.73
CA PHE A 61 -22.21 8.43 1.42
C PHE A 61 -22.87 8.38 0.04
N GLU A 62 -23.53 9.45 -0.38
CA GLU A 62 -24.20 9.50 -1.70
C GLU A 62 -23.15 9.46 -2.83
N LYS A 63 -21.97 10.09 -2.64
CA LYS A 63 -20.88 9.98 -3.62
C LYS A 63 -20.36 8.55 -3.75
N ILE A 64 -20.19 7.85 -2.63
CA ILE A 64 -19.78 6.44 -2.65
C ILE A 64 -20.84 5.59 -3.35
N LYS A 65 -22.10 5.84 -3.13
CA LYS A 65 -23.23 5.13 -3.75
C LYS A 65 -23.29 5.41 -5.26
N GLU A 66 -23.06 6.66 -5.68
CA GLU A 66 -22.97 7.04 -7.09
C GLU A 66 -21.89 6.22 -7.79
N LEU A 67 -20.65 6.20 -7.26
CA LEU A 67 -19.54 5.45 -7.83
C LEU A 67 -19.84 3.95 -7.92
N LYS A 68 -20.44 3.37 -6.87
CA LYS A 68 -20.86 1.96 -6.87
C LYS A 68 -21.92 1.65 -7.93
N SER A 69 -22.85 2.56 -8.19
CA SER A 69 -23.85 2.40 -9.26
C SER A 69 -23.21 2.32 -10.65
N GLN A 70 -22.03 2.94 -10.80
CA GLN A 70 -21.22 2.89 -12.03
C GLN A 70 -20.23 1.72 -12.04
N LYS A 71 -20.38 0.72 -11.17
CA LYS A 71 -19.49 -0.46 -11.00
C LYS A 71 -18.07 -0.10 -10.57
N ILE A 72 -17.87 1.08 -9.97
CA ILE A 72 -16.64 1.48 -9.30
C ILE A 72 -16.80 1.15 -7.83
N PHE A 73 -16.05 0.14 -7.36
CA PHE A 73 -16.18 -0.34 -6.00
C PHE A 73 -15.32 0.50 -5.06
N VAL A 74 -15.96 1.12 -4.07
CA VAL A 74 -15.29 1.95 -3.07
C VAL A 74 -15.59 1.39 -1.68
N SER A 75 -14.55 1.16 -0.89
CA SER A 75 -14.66 0.65 0.48
C SER A 75 -13.60 1.28 1.39
N PRO A 76 -13.91 1.48 2.69
CA PRO A 76 -12.89 1.90 3.65
C PRO A 76 -11.83 0.80 3.82
N ILE A 77 -10.57 1.18 4.07
CA ILE A 77 -9.48 0.22 4.31
C ILE A 77 -9.65 -0.53 5.64
N ASN A 78 -10.34 0.09 6.60
CA ASN A 78 -10.77 -0.51 7.86
C ASN A 78 -11.96 0.28 8.44
N LYS A 79 -12.58 -0.24 9.52
CA LYS A 79 -13.81 0.33 10.11
C LYS A 79 -13.66 1.73 10.72
N SER A 80 -12.46 2.13 11.07
CA SER A 80 -12.16 3.41 11.76
C SER A 80 -11.45 4.42 10.86
N SER A 81 -11.25 4.11 9.58
CA SER A 81 -10.49 4.95 8.66
C SER A 81 -11.41 5.63 7.64
N ASN A 82 -11.12 6.90 7.37
CA ASN A 82 -11.70 7.64 6.25
C ASN A 82 -10.91 7.41 4.95
N PHE A 83 -9.82 6.64 4.99
CA PHE A 83 -9.12 6.21 3.79
C PHE A 83 -9.88 5.11 3.06
N LEU A 84 -9.83 5.18 1.74
CA LEU A 84 -10.61 4.36 0.83
C LEU A 84 -9.71 3.52 -0.08
N SER A 85 -10.21 2.33 -0.38
CA SER A 85 -9.75 1.48 -1.47
C SER A 85 -10.76 1.55 -2.61
N VAL A 86 -10.27 1.77 -3.83
CA VAL A 86 -11.07 1.81 -5.06
C VAL A 86 -10.70 0.63 -5.94
N SER A 87 -11.69 -0.07 -6.50
CA SER A 87 -11.50 -1.14 -7.47
C SER A 87 -12.49 -1.03 -8.62
N THR A 88 -11.97 -1.17 -9.84
CA THR A 88 -12.77 -1.16 -11.08
C THR A 88 -12.80 -2.53 -11.77
N ILE A 89 -12.41 -3.60 -11.06
CA ILE A 89 -12.28 -4.95 -11.62
C ILE A 89 -13.56 -5.46 -12.30
N ASN A 90 -14.73 -4.97 -11.84
CA ASN A 90 -16.04 -5.31 -12.40
C ASN A 90 -16.48 -4.35 -13.54
N LYS A 91 -15.65 -3.35 -13.87
CA LYS A 91 -15.88 -2.37 -14.94
C LYS A 91 -14.75 -2.46 -15.97
N LYS A 92 -14.78 -3.46 -16.81
CA LYS A 92 -13.74 -3.74 -17.81
C LYS A 92 -13.54 -2.61 -18.84
N ASP A 93 -14.57 -1.82 -19.09
CA ASP A 93 -14.57 -0.65 -19.96
C ASP A 93 -14.08 0.63 -19.27
N PHE A 94 -13.66 0.55 -18.00
CA PHE A 94 -13.01 1.67 -17.31
C PHE A 94 -11.76 2.11 -18.10
N ASN A 95 -11.65 3.38 -18.40
CA ASN A 95 -10.58 3.94 -19.23
C ASN A 95 -10.01 5.22 -18.61
N ASP A 96 -9.00 5.81 -19.24
CA ASP A 96 -8.26 6.96 -18.71
C ASP A 96 -9.12 8.18 -18.39
N LYS A 97 -10.26 8.38 -19.07
CA LYS A 97 -11.19 9.50 -18.78
C LYS A 97 -12.05 9.26 -17.54
N ASP A 98 -12.29 7.99 -17.22
CA ASP A 98 -13.15 7.66 -16.07
C ASP A 98 -12.51 8.02 -14.72
N ILE A 99 -11.18 8.24 -14.66
CA ILE A 99 -10.49 8.62 -13.43
C ILE A 99 -10.98 9.96 -12.87
N ASP A 100 -11.48 10.84 -13.73
CA ASP A 100 -12.00 12.15 -13.32
C ASP A 100 -13.16 12.01 -12.32
N LYS A 101 -13.89 10.88 -12.34
CA LYS A 101 -14.94 10.54 -11.36
C LYS A 101 -14.42 10.36 -9.93
N LEU A 102 -13.12 10.09 -9.78
CA LEU A 102 -12.47 9.86 -8.49
C LEU A 102 -11.79 11.11 -7.92
N LEU A 103 -11.61 12.18 -8.72
CA LEU A 103 -10.87 13.37 -8.31
C LEU A 103 -11.48 14.08 -7.10
N GLU A 104 -12.81 14.05 -6.96
CA GLU A 104 -13.50 14.66 -5.83
C GLU A 104 -13.16 13.98 -4.48
N ILE A 105 -12.77 12.71 -4.51
CA ILE A 105 -12.42 11.92 -3.33
C ILE A 105 -10.93 11.52 -3.30
N LYS A 106 -10.09 12.15 -4.11
CA LYS A 106 -8.69 11.76 -4.31
C LYS A 106 -7.87 11.76 -3.03
N ASP A 107 -8.16 12.68 -2.11
CA ASP A 107 -7.45 12.77 -0.82
C ASP A 107 -7.75 11.60 0.11
N ASN A 108 -8.87 10.93 -0.08
CA ASN A 108 -9.25 9.76 0.70
C ASN A 108 -8.68 8.45 0.13
N ILE A 109 -8.24 8.43 -1.13
CA ILE A 109 -7.86 7.20 -1.81
C ILE A 109 -6.40 6.85 -1.52
N VAL A 110 -6.19 5.68 -0.88
CA VAL A 110 -4.86 5.13 -0.61
C VAL A 110 -4.56 3.86 -1.41
N THR A 111 -5.58 3.18 -1.94
CA THR A 111 -5.42 2.01 -2.79
C THR A 111 -6.27 2.14 -4.03
N ILE A 112 -5.66 1.92 -5.19
CA ILE A 112 -6.34 1.86 -6.48
C ILE A 112 -6.04 0.51 -7.13
N ASP A 113 -7.10 -0.16 -7.58
CA ASP A 113 -7.02 -1.38 -8.36
C ASP A 113 -7.80 -1.20 -9.68
N PHE A 114 -7.06 -0.90 -10.75
CA PHE A 114 -7.56 -0.78 -12.11
C PHE A 114 -7.29 -2.03 -12.94
N SER A 115 -7.03 -3.16 -12.30
CA SER A 115 -6.75 -4.41 -13.00
C SER A 115 -7.88 -4.79 -13.98
N LYS A 116 -7.50 -5.34 -15.13
CA LYS A 116 -8.41 -5.79 -16.20
C LYS A 116 -9.26 -4.67 -16.82
N SER A 117 -8.80 -3.44 -16.77
CA SER A 117 -9.45 -2.27 -17.37
C SER A 117 -8.78 -1.87 -18.68
N SER A 118 -9.37 -0.88 -19.36
CA SER A 118 -8.88 -0.37 -20.66
C SER A 118 -7.99 0.86 -20.50
N ILE A 119 -7.32 1.01 -19.36
CA ILE A 119 -6.40 2.13 -19.13
C ILE A 119 -5.09 1.96 -19.90
N THR A 120 -4.47 3.12 -20.18
CA THR A 120 -3.18 3.26 -20.87
C THR A 120 -2.25 4.15 -20.06
N ASP A 121 -1.08 4.47 -20.59
CA ASP A 121 -0.10 5.36 -19.95
C ASP A 121 -0.64 6.78 -19.70
N SER A 122 -1.69 7.20 -20.40
CA SER A 122 -2.34 8.51 -20.20
C SER A 122 -2.89 8.68 -18.76
N ILE A 123 -3.10 7.58 -18.05
CA ILE A 123 -3.60 7.57 -16.67
C ILE A 123 -2.60 8.21 -15.68
N PHE A 124 -1.29 8.12 -15.93
CA PHE A 124 -0.27 8.53 -14.97
C PHE A 124 -0.34 10.01 -14.59
N LEU A 125 -0.67 10.89 -15.54
CA LEU A 125 -0.84 12.31 -15.25
C LEU A 125 -1.96 12.55 -14.24
N ARG A 126 -3.09 11.85 -14.37
CA ARG A 126 -4.21 11.99 -13.45
C ARG A 126 -3.94 11.31 -12.11
N LEU A 127 -3.29 10.15 -12.12
CA LEU A 127 -2.89 9.45 -10.90
C LEU A 127 -1.94 10.28 -10.03
N SER A 128 -1.11 11.14 -10.61
CA SER A 128 -0.22 12.02 -9.85
C SER A 128 -0.96 13.03 -8.97
N GLU A 129 -2.26 13.23 -9.16
CA GLU A 129 -3.10 14.10 -8.33
C GLU A 129 -3.62 13.44 -7.04
N PHE A 130 -3.31 12.16 -6.78
CA PHE A 130 -3.80 11.41 -5.62
C PHE A 130 -2.75 11.37 -4.49
N PRO A 131 -2.70 12.35 -3.59
CA PRO A 131 -1.56 12.59 -2.70
C PRO A 131 -1.32 11.48 -1.68
N ASN A 132 -2.35 10.74 -1.33
CA ASN A 132 -2.28 9.67 -0.34
C ASN A 132 -2.20 8.27 -0.95
N LEU A 133 -2.09 8.17 -2.29
CA LEU A 133 -2.00 6.88 -2.98
C LEU A 133 -0.76 6.10 -2.51
N THR A 134 -1.01 4.91 -1.96
CA THR A 134 0.02 4.03 -1.38
C THR A 134 0.19 2.76 -2.19
N VAL A 135 -0.91 2.23 -2.74
CA VAL A 135 -0.90 1.00 -3.54
C VAL A 135 -1.61 1.23 -4.86
N LEU A 136 -0.92 0.94 -5.95
CA LEU A 136 -1.45 1.00 -7.32
C LEU A 136 -1.37 -0.38 -7.98
N ARG A 137 -2.49 -0.91 -8.46
CA ARG A 137 -2.57 -2.15 -9.24
C ARG A 137 -3.09 -1.88 -10.63
N LEU A 138 -2.31 -2.29 -11.61
CA LEU A 138 -2.56 -2.12 -13.05
C LEU A 138 -2.46 -3.46 -13.80
N THR A 139 -2.66 -4.57 -13.09
CA THR A 139 -2.55 -5.92 -13.66
C THR A 139 -3.50 -6.10 -14.84
N ASP A 140 -3.06 -6.79 -15.90
CA ASP A 140 -3.87 -7.04 -17.11
C ASP A 140 -4.36 -5.75 -17.79
N THR A 141 -3.52 -4.72 -17.90
CA THR A 141 -3.85 -3.45 -18.59
C THR A 141 -2.90 -3.18 -19.75
N LYS A 142 -3.18 -2.14 -20.54
CA LYS A 142 -2.36 -1.75 -21.69
C LYS A 142 -1.25 -0.75 -21.36
N VAL A 143 -0.88 -0.66 -20.09
CA VAL A 143 0.18 0.24 -19.62
C VAL A 143 1.53 -0.25 -20.11
N ARG A 144 2.31 0.65 -20.71
CA ARG A 144 3.67 0.40 -21.23
C ARG A 144 4.76 1.06 -20.37
N GLY A 145 4.39 2.06 -19.57
CA GLY A 145 5.28 2.76 -18.65
C GLY A 145 5.69 4.16 -19.10
N GLU A 146 5.27 4.63 -20.27
CA GLU A 146 5.54 5.99 -20.73
C GLU A 146 4.89 7.02 -19.79
N GLY A 147 5.70 7.92 -19.22
CA GLY A 147 5.22 8.93 -18.27
C GLY A 147 5.04 8.43 -16.84
N ILE A 148 5.48 7.21 -16.49
CA ILE A 148 5.39 6.68 -15.12
C ILE A 148 6.14 7.56 -14.10
N GLU A 149 7.18 8.29 -14.54
CA GLU A 149 7.92 9.24 -13.70
C GLU A 149 7.05 10.34 -13.09
N LYS A 150 5.88 10.65 -13.68
CA LYS A 150 4.91 11.61 -13.12
C LYS A 150 4.40 11.20 -11.76
N LEU A 151 4.40 9.89 -11.46
CA LEU A 151 4.01 9.37 -10.15
C LEU A 151 5.09 9.57 -9.08
N SER A 152 6.31 10.02 -9.42
CA SER A 152 7.39 10.26 -8.45
C SER A 152 7.08 11.38 -7.45
N VAL A 153 6.08 12.22 -7.73
CA VAL A 153 5.56 13.26 -6.81
C VAL A 153 4.73 12.65 -5.66
N LEU A 154 4.32 11.39 -5.79
CA LEU A 154 3.50 10.71 -4.79
C LEU A 154 4.39 10.16 -3.67
N GLU A 155 4.56 10.96 -2.62
CA GLU A 155 5.46 10.63 -1.50
C GLU A 155 5.01 9.40 -0.67
N ASN A 156 3.76 8.97 -0.82
CA ASN A 156 3.18 7.83 -0.13
C ASN A 156 3.11 6.55 -0.98
N LEU A 157 3.53 6.58 -2.25
CA LEU A 157 3.41 5.44 -3.15
C LEU A 157 4.48 4.38 -2.85
N LYS A 158 4.05 3.27 -2.25
CA LYS A 158 4.92 2.18 -1.78
C LYS A 158 4.90 0.95 -2.67
N ARG A 159 3.78 0.69 -3.36
CA ARG A 159 3.64 -0.53 -4.16
C ARG A 159 2.98 -0.26 -5.50
N ILE A 160 3.59 -0.77 -6.57
CA ILE A 160 3.03 -0.77 -7.92
C ILE A 160 3.01 -2.21 -8.43
N ASN A 161 1.87 -2.63 -8.97
CA ASN A 161 1.72 -3.92 -9.63
C ASN A 161 1.41 -3.71 -11.11
N LEU A 162 2.33 -4.17 -11.96
CA LEU A 162 2.29 -4.10 -13.42
C LEU A 162 2.31 -5.51 -14.05
N VAL A 163 1.92 -6.53 -13.31
CA VAL A 163 1.90 -7.91 -13.80
C VAL A 163 0.97 -8.02 -15.01
N ASN A 164 1.43 -8.74 -16.04
CA ASN A 164 0.69 -8.95 -17.26
C ASN A 164 0.23 -7.64 -17.95
N THR A 165 1.14 -6.66 -17.98
CA THR A 165 1.00 -5.43 -18.75
C THR A 165 1.97 -5.45 -19.94
N GLU A 166 1.90 -4.43 -20.80
CA GLU A 166 2.88 -4.22 -21.87
C GLU A 166 4.11 -3.41 -21.40
N PHE A 167 4.42 -3.42 -20.10
CA PHE A 167 5.46 -2.57 -19.51
C PHE A 167 6.83 -2.81 -20.15
N ASP A 168 7.43 -1.74 -20.67
CA ASP A 168 8.76 -1.75 -21.25
C ASP A 168 9.82 -1.54 -20.17
N THR A 169 10.80 -2.45 -20.09
CA THR A 169 11.90 -2.38 -19.15
C THR A 169 12.77 -1.14 -19.31
N ALA A 170 12.72 -0.45 -20.46
CA ALA A 170 13.38 0.83 -20.67
C ALA A 170 12.96 1.89 -19.61
N PHE A 171 11.72 1.81 -19.09
CA PHE A 171 11.20 2.73 -18.08
C PHE A 171 11.57 2.36 -16.64
N LEU A 172 12.26 1.24 -16.39
CA LEU A 172 12.72 0.87 -15.05
C LEU A 172 13.58 1.95 -14.38
N LYS A 173 14.40 2.66 -15.18
CA LYS A 173 15.21 3.76 -14.65
C LYS A 173 14.38 4.90 -14.06
N SER A 174 13.20 5.16 -14.59
CA SER A 174 12.29 6.19 -14.06
C SER A 174 11.81 5.87 -12.64
N LEU A 175 11.77 4.58 -12.28
CA LEU A 175 11.33 4.14 -10.96
C LEU A 175 12.33 4.46 -9.83
N THR A 176 13.58 4.76 -10.17
CA THR A 176 14.59 5.19 -9.18
C THR A 176 14.32 6.58 -8.59
N GLN A 177 13.41 7.33 -9.19
CA GLN A 177 13.02 8.67 -8.71
C GLN A 177 11.97 8.62 -7.59
N PHE A 178 11.39 7.46 -7.33
CA PHE A 178 10.33 7.30 -6.32
C PHE A 178 10.94 7.19 -4.92
N LYS A 179 10.59 8.12 -4.04
CA LYS A 179 11.18 8.21 -2.69
C LYS A 179 10.75 7.08 -1.74
N SER A 180 9.51 6.62 -1.87
CA SER A 180 8.87 5.70 -0.92
C SER A 180 8.54 4.33 -1.50
N LEU A 181 8.92 4.07 -2.75
CA LEU A 181 8.57 2.83 -3.43
C LEU A 181 9.35 1.64 -2.82
N GLU A 182 8.61 0.69 -2.26
CA GLU A 182 9.15 -0.49 -1.59
C GLU A 182 9.11 -1.73 -2.49
N LYS A 183 8.05 -1.86 -3.31
CA LYS A 183 7.82 -3.06 -4.12
C LYS A 183 7.21 -2.75 -5.49
N ILE A 184 7.75 -3.41 -6.51
CA ILE A 184 7.21 -3.44 -7.86
C ILE A 184 7.02 -4.89 -8.26
N TYR A 185 5.88 -5.19 -8.89
CA TYR A 185 5.58 -6.50 -9.45
C TYR A 185 5.45 -6.33 -10.96
N LEU A 186 6.29 -7.04 -11.73
CA LEU A 186 6.36 -6.92 -13.20
C LEU A 186 5.95 -8.21 -13.92
N PHE A 187 6.11 -9.38 -13.29
CA PHE A 187 5.91 -10.70 -13.88
C PHE A 187 5.16 -11.63 -12.93
#